data_ed83bd89f6ce56b470bcc88df696eb4c
#
_entry.id   ed83bd89f6ce56b470bcc88df696eb4c
#
_cell.length_a   1.000
_cell.length_b   1.000
_cell.length_c   1.000
_cell.angle_alpha   90.00
_cell.angle_beta   90.00
_cell.angle_gamma   90.00
#
_symmetry.space_group_name_H-M   'P 1'
#
loop_
_entity.id
_entity.type
_entity.pdbx_description
1 polymer ?
#
loop_
_entity_poly.entity_id
_entity_poly.type
_entity_poly.pdbx_seq_one_letter_code
_entity_poly.pdbx_strand_id
1 'polypeptide(L)'
;MNRAGTNGNGQPRIGVYVCHCGTNIAATVDVEAVTEYASGLPGVAVARAYKYMCSDPGQELIKEDIRANGLERVVVASCSPSLHEATFRRATAEGGINPFYFQMVNIREQCSWVHTDIAEATAKARDLVRAAVHRVRFHKP
;
A
#
# COMPACT_ATOMS: atom_id res chain seq x y z
N MET A 1 23.91 10.84 -10.14
CA MET A 1 23.57 9.99 -9.01
C MET A 1 22.12 10.25 -8.58
N ASN A 2 21.36 9.19 -8.47
CA ASN A 2 19.98 9.34 -8.02
C ASN A 2 19.92 9.65 -6.55
N ARG A 3 19.05 10.57 -6.19
CA ARG A 3 18.76 10.80 -4.78
C ARG A 3 17.97 9.65 -4.22
N ALA A 4 18.17 9.37 -2.95
CA ALA A 4 17.30 8.46 -2.25
C ALA A 4 15.84 8.92 -2.42
N GLY A 5 14.95 7.99 -2.70
CA GLY A 5 13.53 8.28 -2.81
C GLY A 5 13.03 8.62 -4.20
N THR A 6 13.89 8.75 -5.22
CA THR A 6 13.43 8.99 -6.58
C THR A 6 13.92 7.88 -7.51
N ASN A 7 13.16 7.59 -8.55
CA ASN A 7 13.59 6.68 -9.60
C ASN A 7 14.26 7.47 -10.74
N GLY A 8 14.70 6.76 -11.78
CA GLY A 8 15.48 7.36 -12.86
C GLY A 8 14.76 8.42 -13.68
N ASN A 9 13.43 8.49 -13.62
CA ASN A 9 12.65 9.49 -14.36
C ASN A 9 12.09 10.59 -13.45
N GLY A 10 12.60 10.71 -12.25
CA GLY A 10 12.23 11.78 -11.32
C GLY A 10 10.94 11.55 -10.54
N GLN A 11 10.30 10.42 -10.72
CA GLN A 11 9.08 10.11 -9.98
C GLN A 11 9.43 9.64 -8.56
N PRO A 12 8.56 9.93 -7.56
CA PRO A 12 8.78 9.44 -6.21
C PRO A 12 8.82 7.91 -6.17
N ARG A 13 9.58 7.37 -5.24
CA ARG A 13 9.63 5.93 -5.00
C ARG A 13 8.49 5.56 -4.04
N ILE A 14 7.65 4.64 -4.45
CA ILE A 14 6.42 4.29 -3.74
C ILE A 14 6.52 2.88 -3.21
N GLY A 15 6.14 2.69 -1.94
CA GLY A 15 5.93 1.36 -1.37
C GLY A 15 4.45 1.06 -1.29
N VAL A 16 4.05 -0.13 -1.73
CA VAL A 16 2.66 -0.59 -1.69
C VAL A 16 2.58 -1.80 -0.77
N TYR A 17 1.65 -1.75 0.15
CA TYR A 17 1.47 -2.80 1.16
C TYR A 17 0.04 -3.29 1.15
N VAL A 18 -0.14 -4.58 0.86
CA VAL A 18 -1.46 -5.20 0.73
C VAL A 18 -1.70 -6.12 1.91
N CYS A 19 -2.75 -5.86 2.66
CA CYS A 19 -3.08 -6.62 3.86
C CYS A 19 -4.04 -7.76 3.57
N HIS A 20 -3.73 -8.94 4.11
CA HIS A 20 -4.67 -10.08 4.09
C HIS A 20 -5.85 -9.84 5.04
N CYS A 21 -5.64 -9.05 6.09
CA CYS A 21 -6.57 -8.89 7.21
C CYS A 21 -6.95 -10.27 7.78
N GLY A 22 -5.91 -11.06 8.10
CA GLY A 22 -6.10 -12.46 8.44
C GLY A 22 -6.63 -13.22 7.24
N THR A 23 -7.83 -13.77 7.35
CA THR A 23 -8.51 -14.43 6.23
C THR A 23 -9.60 -13.55 5.62
N ASN A 24 -9.85 -12.37 6.17
CA ASN A 24 -10.99 -11.53 5.83
C ASN A 24 -10.94 -11.04 4.38
N ILE A 25 -9.84 -10.41 4.00
CA ILE A 25 -9.64 -9.93 2.63
C ILE A 25 -9.22 -11.10 1.74
N ALA A 26 -8.28 -11.92 2.21
CA ALA A 26 -7.71 -13.00 1.43
C ALA A 26 -8.72 -14.08 1.05
N ALA A 27 -9.86 -14.17 1.75
CA ALA A 27 -10.91 -15.13 1.41
C ALA A 27 -11.57 -14.81 0.07
N THR A 28 -11.55 -13.56 -0.38
CA THR A 28 -12.23 -13.10 -1.60
C THR A 28 -11.30 -12.47 -2.61
N VAL A 29 -10.20 -11.86 -2.15
CA VAL A 29 -9.24 -11.18 -3.01
C VAL A 29 -7.95 -11.99 -3.07
N ASP A 30 -7.45 -12.23 -4.27
CA ASP A 30 -6.13 -12.83 -4.46
C ASP A 30 -5.07 -11.77 -4.15
N VAL A 31 -4.68 -11.71 -2.89
CA VAL A 31 -3.78 -10.68 -2.37
C VAL A 31 -2.40 -10.74 -3.06
N GLU A 32 -1.91 -11.95 -3.34
CA GLU A 32 -0.62 -12.10 -4.02
C GLU A 32 -0.68 -11.54 -5.44
N ALA A 33 -1.78 -11.78 -6.15
CA ALA A 33 -1.95 -11.25 -7.50
C ALA A 33 -2.02 -9.73 -7.50
N VAL A 34 -2.70 -9.14 -6.51
CA VAL A 34 -2.77 -7.68 -6.37
C VAL A 34 -1.38 -7.10 -6.08
N THR A 35 -0.63 -7.76 -5.22
CA THR A 35 0.72 -7.33 -4.85
C THR A 35 1.65 -7.37 -6.06
N GLU A 36 1.61 -8.47 -6.83
CA GLU A 36 2.42 -8.60 -8.02
C GLU A 36 2.06 -7.55 -9.07
N TYR A 37 0.77 -7.32 -9.26
CA TYR A 37 0.31 -6.26 -10.16
C TYR A 37 0.84 -4.89 -9.73
N ALA A 38 0.76 -4.58 -8.45
CA ALA A 38 1.23 -3.31 -7.91
C ALA A 38 2.74 -3.12 -8.14
N SER A 39 3.51 -4.20 -8.05
CA SER A 39 4.97 -4.12 -8.24
C SER A 39 5.35 -3.66 -9.64
N GLY A 40 4.47 -3.82 -10.61
CA GLY A 40 4.71 -3.40 -12.00
C GLY A 40 4.22 -1.99 -12.30
N LEU A 41 3.58 -1.32 -11.37
CA LEU A 41 3.08 0.04 -11.60
C LEU A 41 4.22 1.05 -11.61
N PRO A 42 4.12 2.10 -12.46
CA PRO A 42 5.17 3.12 -12.51
C PRO A 42 5.40 3.78 -11.15
N GLY A 43 6.65 3.85 -10.75
CA GLY A 43 7.06 4.49 -9.50
C GLY A 43 7.06 3.57 -8.29
N VAL A 44 6.51 2.37 -8.40
CA VAL A 44 6.49 1.42 -7.27
C VAL A 44 7.84 0.74 -7.17
N ALA A 45 8.53 0.98 -6.06
CA ALA A 45 9.84 0.38 -5.79
C ALA A 45 9.72 -0.90 -4.98
N VAL A 46 8.69 -1.01 -4.15
CA VAL A 46 8.46 -2.15 -3.27
C VAL A 46 6.97 -2.44 -3.22
N ALA A 47 6.58 -3.70 -3.33
CA ALA A 47 5.21 -4.14 -3.10
C ALA A 47 5.25 -5.42 -2.27
N ARG A 48 4.52 -5.44 -1.16
CA ARG A 48 4.51 -6.57 -0.24
C ARG A 48 3.11 -6.86 0.26
N ALA A 49 2.87 -8.13 0.55
CA ALA A 49 1.66 -8.59 1.22
C ALA A 49 2.01 -9.08 2.62
N TYR A 50 1.10 -8.91 3.56
CA TYR A 50 1.29 -9.38 4.92
C TYR A 50 -0.06 -9.69 5.56
N LYS A 51 -0.07 -10.59 6.53
CA LYS A 51 -1.31 -11.05 7.18
C LYS A 51 -2.05 -9.92 7.89
N TYR A 52 -1.31 -9.14 8.67
CA TYR A 52 -1.85 -8.02 9.46
C TYR A 52 -0.90 -6.85 9.39
N MET A 53 -1.08 -6.00 8.39
CA MET A 53 -0.20 -4.82 8.22
C MET A 53 -0.27 -3.87 9.43
N CYS A 54 -1.41 -3.82 10.12
CA CYS A 54 -1.58 -2.94 11.29
C CYS A 54 -0.88 -3.46 12.55
N SER A 55 -0.38 -4.69 12.54
CA SER A 55 0.37 -5.24 13.68
C SER A 55 1.74 -4.59 13.79
N ASP A 56 2.40 -4.77 14.94
CA ASP A 56 3.75 -4.24 15.13
C ASP A 56 4.73 -4.76 14.08
N PRO A 57 4.78 -6.07 13.76
CA PRO A 57 5.65 -6.53 12.67
C PRO A 57 5.30 -5.93 11.31
N GLY A 58 4.01 -5.72 11.02
CA GLY A 58 3.59 -5.10 9.77
C GLY A 58 4.07 -3.66 9.66
N GLN A 59 3.93 -2.90 10.74
CA GLN A 59 4.41 -1.53 10.81
C GLN A 59 5.93 -1.46 10.68
N GLU A 60 6.65 -2.37 11.33
CA GLU A 60 8.11 -2.42 11.23
C GLU A 60 8.57 -2.73 9.80
N LEU A 61 7.85 -3.59 9.10
CA LEU A 61 8.14 -3.89 7.70
C LEU A 61 8.11 -2.62 6.85
N ILE A 62 7.09 -1.79 7.05
CA ILE A 62 6.96 -0.52 6.33
C ILE A 62 8.14 0.40 6.65
N LYS A 63 8.48 0.55 7.93
CA LYS A 63 9.56 1.43 8.37
C LYS A 63 10.91 0.98 7.80
N GLU A 64 11.16 -0.32 7.84
CA GLU A 64 12.41 -0.87 7.31
C GLU A 64 12.53 -0.62 5.81
N ASP A 65 11.45 -0.83 5.06
CA ASP A 65 11.46 -0.60 3.62
C ASP A 65 11.66 0.87 3.28
N ILE A 66 11.07 1.79 4.04
CA ILE A 66 11.29 3.21 3.84
C ILE A 66 12.78 3.54 3.93
N ARG A 67 13.45 3.01 4.94
CA ARG A 67 14.89 3.25 5.15
C ARG A 67 15.75 2.55 4.12
N ALA A 68 15.47 1.26 3.87
CA ALA A 68 16.31 0.43 3.01
C ALA A 68 16.16 0.76 1.53
N ASN A 69 14.96 1.18 1.11
CA ASN A 69 14.64 1.40 -0.30
C ASN A 69 14.45 2.86 -0.66
N GLY A 70 14.63 3.77 0.28
CA GLY A 70 14.50 5.19 0.01
C GLY A 70 13.12 5.59 -0.45
N LEU A 71 12.07 5.06 0.18
CA LEU A 71 10.70 5.35 -0.21
C LEU A 71 10.32 6.79 0.13
N GLU A 72 9.55 7.40 -0.74
CA GLU A 72 9.02 8.75 -0.53
C GLU A 72 7.52 8.78 -0.34
N ARG A 73 6.82 7.73 -0.75
CA ARG A 73 5.37 7.61 -0.66
C ARG A 73 5.01 6.21 -0.20
N VAL A 74 3.90 6.08 0.51
CA VAL A 74 3.42 4.78 1.00
C VAL A 74 1.93 4.64 0.68
N VAL A 75 1.55 3.50 0.13
CA VAL A 75 0.16 3.12 -0.08
C VAL A 75 -0.10 1.84 0.72
N VAL A 76 -1.16 1.84 1.52
CA VAL A 76 -1.60 0.65 2.23
C VAL A 76 -3.00 0.28 1.76
N ALA A 77 -3.14 -0.91 1.19
CA ALA A 77 -4.41 -1.46 0.75
C ALA A 77 -4.90 -2.44 1.83
N SER A 78 -5.93 -2.06 2.57
CA SER A 78 -6.33 -2.76 3.78
C SER A 78 -7.79 -2.48 4.10
N CYS A 79 -8.10 -2.37 5.39
CA CYS A 79 -9.43 -2.05 5.87
C CYS A 79 -9.75 -0.56 5.70
N SER A 80 -10.90 -0.15 6.22
CA SER A 80 -11.32 1.25 6.14
C SER A 80 -10.33 2.19 6.82
N PRO A 81 -10.05 3.35 6.24
CA PRO A 81 -9.18 4.36 6.88
C PRO A 81 -9.64 4.76 8.28
N SER A 82 -10.94 4.73 8.56
CA SER A 82 -11.46 5.09 9.87
C SER A 82 -10.96 4.18 10.98
N LEU A 83 -10.47 2.98 10.64
CA LEU A 83 -9.98 2.03 11.64
C LEU A 83 -8.48 2.21 11.94
N HIS A 84 -7.65 2.28 10.92
CA HIS A 84 -6.20 2.19 11.12
C HIS A 84 -5.39 3.26 10.40
N GLU A 85 -6.03 4.28 9.86
CA GLU A 85 -5.29 5.32 9.13
C GLU A 85 -4.24 5.99 10.01
N ALA A 86 -4.59 6.33 11.24
CA ALA A 86 -3.67 6.99 12.16
C ALA A 86 -2.45 6.11 12.46
N THR A 87 -2.66 4.79 12.58
CA THR A 87 -1.60 3.82 12.83
C THR A 87 -0.58 3.84 11.70
N PHE A 88 -1.06 3.77 10.45
CA PHE A 88 -0.18 3.73 9.29
C PHE A 88 0.49 5.07 9.03
N ARG A 89 -0.21 6.19 9.28
CA ARG A 89 0.41 7.51 9.15
C ARG A 89 1.55 7.67 10.13
N ARG A 90 1.37 7.21 11.36
CA ARG A 90 2.42 7.25 12.37
C ARG A 90 3.61 6.38 11.96
N ALA A 91 3.37 5.17 11.47
CA ALA A 91 4.44 4.29 11.01
C ALA A 91 5.22 4.93 9.86
N THR A 92 4.52 5.56 8.92
CA THR A 92 5.13 6.27 7.81
C THR A 92 6.03 7.41 8.30
N ALA A 93 5.54 8.20 9.24
CA ALA A 93 6.30 9.29 9.84
C ALA A 93 7.52 8.78 10.60
N GLU A 94 7.35 7.71 11.37
CA GLU A 94 8.46 7.10 12.11
C GLU A 94 9.54 6.54 11.19
N GLY A 95 9.15 6.12 9.99
CA GLY A 95 10.10 5.65 8.98
C GLY A 95 10.87 6.79 8.30
N GLY A 96 10.42 8.03 8.45
CA GLY A 96 11.11 9.19 7.92
C GLY A 96 10.40 9.91 6.78
N ILE A 97 9.15 9.59 6.49
CA ILE A 97 8.37 10.24 5.42
C ILE A 97 7.34 11.17 6.05
N ASN A 98 7.12 12.33 5.42
CA ASN A 98 6.04 13.22 5.82
C ASN A 98 4.71 12.46 5.72
N PRO A 99 3.88 12.43 6.78
CA PRO A 99 2.65 11.65 6.78
C PRO A 99 1.62 12.07 5.72
N PHE A 100 1.75 13.24 5.09
CA PHE A 100 0.93 13.59 3.95
C PHE A 100 1.22 12.73 2.71
N TYR A 101 2.36 12.07 2.66
CA TYR A 101 2.75 11.23 1.53
C TYR A 101 2.30 9.78 1.73
N PHE A 102 1.18 9.62 2.37
CA PHE A 102 0.55 8.35 2.66
C PHE A 102 -0.86 8.30 2.06
N GLN A 103 -1.23 7.16 1.49
CA GLN A 103 -2.57 6.93 0.94
C GLN A 103 -3.04 5.55 1.40
N MET A 104 -4.20 5.51 2.01
CA MET A 104 -4.84 4.24 2.35
C MET A 104 -5.97 3.96 1.38
N VAL A 105 -6.12 2.70 0.99
CA VAL A 105 -7.21 2.28 0.10
C VAL A 105 -7.95 1.11 0.73
N ASN A 106 -9.27 1.16 0.68
CA ASN A 106 -10.13 0.17 1.31
C ASN A 106 -10.40 -0.98 0.34
N ILE A 107 -9.81 -2.14 0.62
CA ILE A 107 -10.07 -3.35 -0.16
C ILE A 107 -10.82 -4.41 0.66
N ARG A 108 -11.25 -4.08 1.88
CA ARG A 108 -12.06 -4.95 2.71
C ARG A 108 -13.54 -4.62 2.59
N GLU A 109 -13.97 -3.49 3.10
CA GLU A 109 -15.40 -3.13 3.08
C GLU A 109 -15.89 -2.78 1.68
N GLN A 110 -15.06 -2.11 0.88
CA GLN A 110 -15.45 -1.65 -0.44
C GLN A 110 -15.09 -2.60 -1.57
N CYS A 111 -14.48 -3.73 -1.25
CA CYS A 111 -14.10 -4.72 -2.26
C CYS A 111 -14.42 -6.14 -1.81
N SER A 112 -13.68 -6.67 -0.83
CA SER A 112 -13.83 -8.10 -0.48
C SER A 112 -15.19 -8.42 0.11
N TRP A 113 -15.80 -7.49 0.86
CA TRP A 113 -17.10 -7.72 1.50
C TRP A 113 -18.27 -7.59 0.55
N VAL A 114 -18.13 -6.91 -0.59
CA VAL A 114 -19.23 -6.70 -1.54
C VAL A 114 -19.13 -7.60 -2.78
N HIS A 115 -18.06 -8.37 -2.89
CA HIS A 115 -17.88 -9.30 -4.00
C HIS A 115 -17.75 -10.73 -3.46
N THR A 116 -18.35 -11.68 -4.18
CA THR A 116 -18.24 -13.09 -3.84
C THR A 116 -17.34 -13.85 -4.82
N ASP A 117 -17.11 -13.28 -6.00
CA ASP A 117 -16.24 -13.86 -7.03
C ASP A 117 -14.82 -13.33 -6.86
N ILE A 118 -13.88 -14.25 -6.64
CA ILE A 118 -12.46 -13.87 -6.42
C ILE A 118 -11.89 -13.11 -7.62
N ALA A 119 -12.23 -13.49 -8.83
CA ALA A 119 -11.71 -12.81 -10.03
C ALA A 119 -12.20 -11.37 -10.10
N GLU A 120 -13.49 -11.14 -9.85
CA GLU A 120 -14.05 -9.80 -9.86
C GLU A 120 -13.51 -8.94 -8.72
N ALA A 121 -13.45 -9.51 -7.51
CA ALA A 121 -12.94 -8.80 -6.35
C ALA A 121 -11.45 -8.43 -6.55
N THR A 122 -10.67 -9.35 -7.09
CA THR A 122 -9.25 -9.11 -7.36
C THR A 122 -9.05 -8.02 -8.40
N ALA A 123 -9.87 -8.04 -9.48
CA ALA A 123 -9.81 -6.98 -10.50
C ALA A 123 -10.16 -5.63 -9.90
N LYS A 124 -11.18 -5.57 -9.05
CA LYS A 124 -11.56 -4.32 -8.36
C LYS A 124 -10.45 -3.84 -7.43
N ALA A 125 -9.82 -4.76 -6.70
CA ALA A 125 -8.72 -4.40 -5.81
C ALA A 125 -7.53 -3.84 -6.60
N ARG A 126 -7.21 -4.42 -7.75
CA ARG A 126 -6.17 -3.88 -8.65
C ARG A 126 -6.48 -2.45 -9.06
N ASP A 127 -7.72 -2.20 -9.46
CA ASP A 127 -8.13 -0.85 -9.88
C ASP A 127 -8.01 0.15 -8.73
N LEU A 128 -8.42 -0.23 -7.53
CA LEU A 128 -8.32 0.62 -6.35
C LEU A 128 -6.87 0.93 -6.00
N VAL A 129 -6.01 -0.07 -6.04
CA VAL A 129 -4.58 0.11 -5.77
C VAL A 129 -3.93 1.00 -6.83
N ARG A 130 -4.25 0.77 -8.10
CA ARG A 130 -3.72 1.58 -9.20
C ARG A 130 -4.11 3.04 -9.03
N ALA A 131 -5.36 3.30 -8.69
CA ALA A 131 -5.84 4.66 -8.46
C ALA A 131 -5.13 5.31 -7.26
N ALA A 132 -4.90 4.55 -6.18
CA ALA A 132 -4.22 5.06 -5.00
C ALA A 132 -2.75 5.39 -5.29
N VAL A 133 -2.05 4.53 -6.04
CA VAL A 133 -0.67 4.77 -6.44
C VAL A 133 -0.60 6.03 -7.31
N HIS A 134 -1.54 6.17 -8.23
CA HIS A 134 -1.59 7.36 -9.08
C HIS A 134 -1.82 8.62 -8.26
N ARG A 135 -2.76 8.58 -7.30
CA ARG A 135 -3.06 9.75 -6.47
C ARG A 135 -1.90 10.15 -5.56
N VAL A 136 -1.26 9.15 -4.91
CA VAL A 136 -0.21 9.45 -3.94
C VAL A 136 1.00 10.13 -4.57
N ARG A 137 1.22 9.91 -5.86
CA ARG A 137 2.31 10.55 -6.60
C ARG A 137 2.17 12.07 -6.63
N PHE A 138 0.96 12.57 -6.52
CA PHE A 138 0.67 14.00 -6.57
C PHE A 138 0.38 14.62 -5.21
N HIS A 139 0.50 13.86 -4.13
CA HIS A 139 0.31 14.40 -2.79
C HIS A 139 1.38 15.44 -2.48
N LYS A 140 0.94 16.55 -1.87
CA LYS A 140 1.83 17.63 -1.40
C LYS A 140 1.46 17.95 0.04
N PRO A 141 2.46 18.27 0.88
CA PRO A 141 2.20 18.69 2.26
C PRO A 141 1.38 19.95 2.34
#